data_b9353d3fecba5c88db2cc1f5b2f457dd
#
_entry.id   b9353d3fecba5c88db2cc1f5b2f457dd
#
_cell.length_a   1.000
_cell.length_b   1.000
_cell.length_c   1.000
_cell.angle_alpha   90.00
_cell.angle_beta   90.00
_cell.angle_gamma   90.00
#
_symmetry.space_group_name_H-M   'P 1'
#
loop_
_entity.id
_entity.type
_entity.pdbx_description
1 polymer ?
#
loop_
_entity_poly.entity_id
_entity_poly.type
_entity_poly.pdbx_seq_one_letter_code
_entity_poly.pdbx_strand_id
1 'polypeptide(L)'
;MNVFVNDNMFRVRVCVTPETIQKGMMGQRFNSDFNGMLFMMGNNEEQSFWMKNCIIPLDIVFINDDMTIQSIQKNCPPCSSNDCEHYPGHGKYVLELAGGTCDECGIEEGQKIKISY
;
A
#
# COMPACT_ATOMS: atom_id res chain seq x y z
N MET A 1 3.61 8.26 11.78
CA MET A 1 3.80 8.83 10.43
C MET A 1 2.45 8.91 9.74
N ASN A 2 2.21 9.97 9.01
CA ASN A 2 0.95 10.19 8.30
C ASN A 2 1.19 10.34 6.81
N VAL A 3 0.25 9.86 6.02
CA VAL A 3 0.22 10.04 4.56
C VAL A 3 -1.05 10.81 4.21
N PHE A 4 -0.89 11.85 3.42
CA PHE A 4 -2.00 12.68 2.96
C PHE A 4 -2.20 12.46 1.46
N VAL A 5 -3.44 12.15 1.07
CA VAL A 5 -3.86 12.03 -0.33
C VAL A 5 -5.17 12.77 -0.45
N ASN A 6 -5.22 13.80 -1.28
CA ASN A 6 -6.36 14.73 -1.36
C ASN A 6 -6.59 15.31 0.05
N ASP A 7 -7.82 15.30 0.54
CA ASP A 7 -8.18 15.76 1.87
C ASP A 7 -8.19 14.63 2.91
N ASN A 8 -7.64 13.48 2.55
CA ASN A 8 -7.65 12.29 3.42
C ASN A 8 -6.30 12.12 4.08
N MET A 9 -6.31 11.79 5.38
CA MET A 9 -5.11 11.48 6.15
C MET A 9 -5.16 10.02 6.57
N PHE A 10 -4.04 9.33 6.35
CA PHE A 10 -3.88 7.94 6.80
C PHE A 10 -2.75 7.86 7.80
N ARG A 11 -3.02 7.25 8.95
CA ARG A 11 -1.97 6.92 9.92
C ARG A 11 -1.35 5.60 9.50
N VAL A 12 -0.05 5.62 9.22
CA VAL A 12 0.60 4.45 8.63
C VAL A 12 1.66 3.87 9.56
N ARG A 13 1.78 2.55 9.50
CA ARG A 13 2.97 1.85 9.94
C ARG A 13 3.93 1.79 8.77
N VAL A 14 5.23 1.89 9.06
CA VAL A 14 6.26 1.98 8.01
C VAL A 14 7.06 0.69 7.98
N CYS A 15 7.24 0.15 6.80
CA CYS A 15 8.06 -1.03 6.54
C CYS A 15 9.26 -0.62 5.71
N VAL A 16 10.47 -0.81 6.23
CA VAL A 16 11.70 -0.41 5.55
C VAL A 16 12.73 -1.53 5.45
N THR A 17 12.62 -2.57 6.27
CA THR A 17 13.54 -3.71 6.22
C THR A 17 12.98 -4.81 5.32
N PRO A 18 13.83 -5.70 4.75
CA PRO A 18 13.33 -6.82 3.95
C PRO A 18 12.28 -7.66 4.71
N GLU A 19 12.49 -7.89 5.99
CA GLU A 19 11.57 -8.69 6.82
C GLU A 19 10.22 -8.01 6.99
N THR A 20 10.20 -6.71 7.30
CA THR A 20 8.94 -5.98 7.49
C THR A 20 8.21 -5.79 6.17
N ILE A 21 8.93 -5.56 5.08
CA ILE A 21 8.34 -5.45 3.74
C ILE A 21 7.68 -6.77 3.33
N GLN A 22 8.37 -7.88 3.54
CA GLN A 22 7.83 -9.19 3.18
C GLN A 22 6.60 -9.55 4.01
N LYS A 23 6.63 -9.28 5.32
CA LYS A 23 5.49 -9.56 6.20
C LYS A 23 4.29 -8.67 5.86
N GLY A 24 4.52 -7.38 5.68
CA GLY A 24 3.46 -6.43 5.37
C GLY A 24 2.23 -6.62 6.25
N MET A 25 1.08 -6.78 5.63
CA MET A 25 -0.22 -6.96 6.31
C MET A 25 -0.56 -8.42 6.61
N MET A 26 0.37 -9.35 6.47
CA MET A 26 0.09 -10.76 6.76
C MET A 26 -0.47 -10.94 8.18
N GLY A 27 -1.65 -11.55 8.28
CA GLY A 27 -2.31 -11.86 9.54
C GLY A 27 -2.80 -10.64 10.31
N GLN A 28 -2.79 -9.45 9.72
CA GLN A 28 -3.13 -8.22 10.41
C GLN A 28 -4.39 -7.58 9.86
N ARG A 29 -5.05 -6.81 10.71
CA ARG A 29 -6.16 -5.93 10.35
C ARG A 29 -5.79 -4.51 10.73
N PHE A 30 -6.35 -3.54 10.02
CA PHE A 30 -6.26 -2.15 10.45
C PHE A 30 -7.08 -1.95 11.73
N ASN A 31 -6.69 -0.95 12.51
CA ASN A 31 -7.33 -0.66 13.79
C ASN A 31 -7.25 0.85 14.10
N SER A 32 -7.52 1.25 15.35
CA SER A 32 -7.49 2.65 15.74
C SER A 32 -6.09 3.27 15.72
N ASP A 33 -5.02 2.46 15.69
CA ASP A 33 -3.64 2.95 15.69
C ASP A 33 -3.12 3.23 14.29
N PHE A 34 -3.58 2.47 13.30
CA PHE A 34 -3.15 2.66 11.91
C PHE A 34 -4.24 2.20 10.93
N ASN A 35 -4.38 2.93 9.85
CA ASN A 35 -5.30 2.60 8.76
C ASN A 35 -4.62 2.56 7.39
N GLY A 36 -3.30 2.49 7.40
CA GLY A 36 -2.49 2.28 6.20
C GLY A 36 -1.14 1.69 6.57
N MET A 37 -0.46 1.14 5.57
CA MET A 37 0.90 0.64 5.72
C MET A 37 1.73 1.18 4.57
N LEU A 38 2.84 1.85 4.91
CA LEU A 38 3.71 2.47 3.92
C LEU A 38 5.01 1.68 3.81
N PHE A 39 5.29 1.22 2.60
CA PHE A 39 6.51 0.48 2.28
C PHE A 39 7.50 1.43 1.59
N MET A 40 8.68 1.56 2.16
CA MET A 40 9.78 2.32 1.56
C MET A 40 10.71 1.32 0.88
N MET A 41 10.65 1.23 -0.45
CA MET A 41 11.30 0.16 -1.20
C MET A 41 12.79 0.42 -1.47
N GLY A 42 13.23 1.65 -1.31
CA GLY A 42 14.64 2.01 -1.49
C GLY A 42 15.04 2.34 -2.91
N ASN A 43 14.25 1.95 -3.90
CA ASN A 43 14.49 2.26 -5.30
C ASN A 43 13.18 2.57 -6.02
N ASN A 44 13.26 3.32 -7.11
CA ASN A 44 12.09 3.69 -7.90
C ASN A 44 12.00 2.79 -9.13
N GLU A 45 11.68 1.51 -8.89
CA GLU A 45 11.69 0.47 -9.90
C GLU A 45 10.38 -0.31 -9.90
N GLU A 46 10.29 -1.35 -10.73
CA GLU A 46 9.18 -2.27 -10.75
C GLU A 46 9.16 -3.06 -9.45
N GLN A 47 8.02 -3.05 -8.77
CA GLN A 47 7.78 -3.79 -7.54
C GLN A 47 6.73 -4.85 -7.80
N SER A 48 6.74 -5.90 -7.00
CA SER A 48 5.74 -6.97 -7.09
C SER A 48 5.26 -7.30 -5.68
N PHE A 49 3.96 -7.15 -5.46
CA PHE A 49 3.32 -7.44 -4.18
C PHE A 49 2.38 -8.63 -4.33
N TRP A 50 2.07 -9.28 -3.24
CA TRP A 50 1.09 -10.35 -3.20
C TRP A 50 0.25 -10.26 -1.92
N MET A 51 -0.85 -11.00 -1.92
CA MET A 51 -1.79 -11.02 -0.79
C MET A 51 -1.63 -12.29 0.08
N LYS A 52 -0.50 -12.97 -0.05
CA LYS A 52 -0.22 -14.20 0.69
C LYS A 52 -0.38 -13.96 2.20
N ASN A 53 -1.22 -14.77 2.82
CA ASN A 53 -1.50 -14.73 4.27
C ASN A 53 -2.11 -13.41 4.77
N CYS A 54 -2.51 -12.53 3.89
CA CYS A 54 -3.35 -11.39 4.27
C CYS A 54 -4.75 -11.87 4.55
N ILE A 55 -5.41 -11.29 5.54
CA ILE A 55 -6.74 -11.73 5.99
C ILE A 55 -7.84 -10.73 5.66
N ILE A 56 -7.48 -9.57 5.12
CA ILE A 56 -8.42 -8.54 4.65
C ILE A 56 -8.06 -8.16 3.21
N PRO A 57 -9.03 -7.72 2.40
CA PRO A 57 -8.72 -7.19 1.08
C PRO A 57 -8.00 -5.85 1.20
N LEU A 58 -7.13 -5.55 0.24
CA LEU A 58 -6.32 -4.33 0.25
C LEU A 58 -6.38 -3.61 -1.09
N ASP A 59 -6.28 -2.30 -1.05
CA ASP A 59 -5.88 -1.48 -2.18
C ASP A 59 -4.37 -1.27 -2.09
N ILE A 60 -3.66 -1.52 -3.17
CA ILE A 60 -2.20 -1.39 -3.24
C ILE A 60 -1.86 -0.22 -4.15
N VAL A 61 -1.32 0.86 -3.58
CA VAL A 61 -1.04 2.11 -4.28
C VAL A 61 0.46 2.23 -4.50
N PHE A 62 0.88 2.27 -5.76
CA PHE A 62 2.30 2.40 -6.14
C PHE A 62 2.61 3.87 -6.40
N ILE A 63 3.67 4.37 -5.77
CA ILE A 63 3.99 5.80 -5.73
C ILE A 63 5.44 6.00 -6.16
N ASN A 64 5.66 6.84 -7.17
CA ASN A 64 6.99 7.18 -7.66
C ASN A 64 7.75 8.04 -6.65
N ASP A 65 9.06 8.17 -6.86
CA ASP A 65 9.93 8.96 -6.00
C ASP A 65 9.60 10.46 -6.01
N ASP A 66 8.85 10.94 -7.02
CA ASP A 66 8.35 12.31 -7.06
C ASP A 66 7.02 12.50 -6.31
N MET A 67 6.59 11.48 -5.56
CA MET A 67 5.34 11.47 -4.78
C MET A 67 4.07 11.44 -5.62
N THR A 68 4.16 11.05 -6.89
CA THR A 68 2.99 10.88 -7.76
C THR A 68 2.52 9.43 -7.76
N ILE A 69 1.21 9.22 -7.64
CA ILE A 69 0.64 7.87 -7.74
C ILE A 69 0.80 7.37 -9.17
N GLN A 70 1.55 6.28 -9.32
CA GLN A 70 1.83 5.66 -10.62
C GLN A 70 0.70 4.74 -11.03
N SER A 71 0.25 3.87 -10.12
CA SER A 71 -0.82 2.90 -10.40
C SER A 71 -1.45 2.43 -9.10
N ILE A 72 -2.63 1.83 -9.21
CA ILE A 72 -3.39 1.29 -8.08
C ILE A 72 -3.93 -0.07 -8.46
N GLN A 73 -3.69 -1.07 -7.60
CA GLN A 73 -4.35 -2.37 -7.68
C GLN A 73 -5.45 -2.38 -6.63
N LYS A 74 -6.70 -2.39 -7.07
CA LYS A 74 -7.86 -2.21 -6.17
C LYS A 74 -8.45 -3.54 -5.75
N ASN A 75 -8.91 -3.60 -4.50
CA ASN A 75 -9.67 -4.72 -3.95
C ASN A 75 -8.98 -6.07 -4.16
N CYS A 76 -7.67 -6.11 -3.86
CA CYS A 76 -6.91 -7.34 -3.95
C CYS A 76 -7.36 -8.29 -2.85
N PRO A 77 -7.92 -9.47 -3.20
CA PRO A 77 -8.50 -10.36 -2.19
C PRO A 77 -7.45 -11.09 -1.38
N PRO A 78 -7.77 -11.46 -0.12
CA PRO A 78 -6.90 -12.33 0.67
C PRO A 78 -6.55 -13.61 -0.07
N CYS A 79 -5.34 -14.12 0.19
CA CYS A 79 -4.87 -15.35 -0.44
C CYS A 79 -4.14 -16.21 0.59
N SER A 80 -4.62 -17.45 0.79
CA SER A 80 -4.01 -18.40 1.71
C SER A 80 -3.38 -19.60 1.01
N SER A 81 -3.45 -19.65 -0.32
CA SER A 81 -2.89 -20.75 -1.10
C SER A 81 -1.38 -20.59 -1.30
N ASN A 82 -0.74 -21.60 -1.92
CA ASN A 82 0.67 -21.52 -2.29
C ASN A 82 0.89 -20.82 -3.62
N ASP A 83 -0.18 -20.50 -4.33
CA ASP A 83 -0.14 -19.92 -5.68
C ASP A 83 -0.95 -18.62 -5.69
N CYS A 84 -0.40 -17.60 -5.02
CA CYS A 84 -1.04 -16.29 -4.95
C CYS A 84 -0.66 -15.43 -6.14
N GLU A 85 -1.64 -14.66 -6.62
CA GLU A 85 -1.42 -13.70 -7.69
C GLU A 85 -0.41 -12.63 -7.26
N HIS A 86 0.42 -12.18 -8.20
CA HIS A 86 1.32 -11.07 -8.00
C HIS A 86 0.73 -9.80 -8.59
N TYR A 87 0.86 -8.71 -7.86
CA TYR A 87 0.35 -7.39 -8.24
C TYR A 87 1.54 -6.47 -8.51
N PRO A 88 1.88 -6.23 -9.79
CA PRO A 88 3.01 -5.39 -10.13
C PRO A 88 2.66 -3.91 -10.11
N GLY A 89 3.66 -3.08 -9.92
CA GLY A 89 3.57 -1.65 -10.03
C GLY A 89 4.94 -1.01 -9.91
N HIS A 90 5.10 0.18 -10.46
CA HIS A 90 6.37 0.90 -10.44
C HIS A 90 6.33 1.98 -9.36
N GLY A 91 7.37 2.04 -8.53
CA GLY A 91 7.45 3.09 -7.55
C GLY A 91 8.50 2.86 -6.48
N LYS A 92 8.80 3.93 -5.75
CA LYS A 92 9.70 3.91 -4.60
C LYS A 92 8.94 3.64 -3.31
N TYR A 93 7.66 3.99 -3.27
CA TYR A 93 6.79 3.77 -2.12
C TYR A 93 5.57 2.98 -2.53
N VAL A 94 5.08 2.17 -1.60
CA VAL A 94 3.83 1.46 -1.77
C VAL A 94 2.97 1.71 -0.54
N LEU A 95 1.73 2.14 -0.76
CA LEU A 95 0.78 2.40 0.32
C LEU A 95 -0.34 1.37 0.24
N GLU A 96 -0.49 0.57 1.28
CA GLU A 96 -1.60 -0.38 1.39
C GLU A 96 -2.69 0.21 2.27
N LEU A 97 -3.91 0.19 1.75
CA LEU A 97 -5.12 0.67 2.42
C LEU A 97 -6.16 -0.45 2.40
N ALA A 98 -7.19 -0.32 3.23
CA ALA A 98 -8.31 -1.26 3.18
C ALA A 98 -8.93 -1.26 1.79
N GLY A 99 -9.31 -2.44 1.29
CA GLY A 99 -9.95 -2.57 -0.02
C GLY A 99 -11.19 -1.69 -0.13
N GLY A 100 -11.29 -0.94 -1.23
CA GLY A 100 -12.38 0.00 -1.47
C GLY A 100 -12.09 1.43 -1.03
N THR A 101 -11.01 1.67 -0.29
CA THR A 101 -10.67 3.02 0.21
C THR A 101 -10.39 3.98 -0.94
N CYS A 102 -9.68 3.53 -1.97
CA CYS A 102 -9.35 4.40 -3.10
C CYS A 102 -10.60 4.92 -3.80
N ASP A 103 -11.56 4.04 -4.06
CA ASP A 103 -12.83 4.46 -4.68
C ASP A 103 -13.63 5.38 -3.77
N GLU A 104 -13.69 5.05 -2.50
CA GLU A 104 -14.44 5.83 -1.51
C GLU A 104 -13.87 7.23 -1.32
N CYS A 105 -12.54 7.36 -1.34
CA CYS A 105 -11.84 8.63 -1.10
C CYS A 105 -11.43 9.36 -2.39
N GLY A 106 -11.77 8.84 -3.55
CA GLY A 106 -11.41 9.46 -4.83
C GLY A 106 -9.90 9.47 -5.08
N ILE A 107 -9.19 8.44 -4.65
CA ILE A 107 -7.74 8.31 -4.85
C ILE A 107 -7.50 7.71 -6.23
N GLU A 108 -6.72 8.41 -7.06
CA GLU A 108 -6.52 8.06 -8.47
C GLU A 108 -5.07 8.24 -8.90
N GLU A 109 -4.72 7.59 -10.00
CA GLU A 109 -3.42 7.77 -10.65
C GLU A 109 -3.16 9.23 -10.98
N GLY A 110 -1.91 9.66 -10.88
CA GLY A 110 -1.49 11.01 -11.19
C GLY A 110 -1.60 11.98 -10.03
N GLN A 111 -2.30 11.63 -8.96
CA GLN A 111 -2.41 12.50 -7.79
C GLN A 111 -1.10 12.50 -7.00
N LYS A 112 -0.85 13.62 -6.32
CA LYS A 112 0.29 13.76 -5.43
C LYS A 112 -0.06 13.31 -4.03
N ILE A 113 0.91 12.68 -3.35
CA ILE A 113 0.80 12.38 -1.93
C ILE A 113 1.80 13.21 -1.13
N LYS A 114 1.55 13.30 0.16
CA LYS A 114 2.48 13.95 1.09
C LYS A 114 2.70 13.01 2.28
N ILE A 115 3.96 12.83 2.65
CA ILE A 115 4.34 12.05 3.83
C ILE A 115 4.77 13.03 4.92
N SER A 116 4.19 12.88 6.11
CA SER A 116 4.51 13.71 7.27
C SER A 116 5.05 12.82 8.39
N TYR A 117 6.22 13.17 8.85
CA TYR A 117 6.92 12.45 9.91
C TYR A 117 6.51 12.86 11.30
#